data_1b2142669586e59c3da1c3fbe5fe4ad3
#
_entry.id   1b2142669586e59c3da1c3fbe5fe4ad3
#
_cell.length_a   1.000
_cell.length_b   1.000
_cell.length_c   1.000
_cell.angle_alpha   90.00
_cell.angle_beta   90.00
_cell.angle_gamma   90.00
#
_symmetry.space_group_name_H-M   'P 1'
#
loop_
_entity.id
_entity.type
_entity.pdbx_description
1 polymer ?
#
loop_
_entity_poly.entity_id
_entity_poly.type
_entity_poly.pdbx_seq_one_letter_code
_entity_poly.pdbx_strand_id
1 'polypeptide(L)'
;MMDGVRVAWRLLNSPPIASKTAEVLGPPSAVVEDDAMLRGFLRERVSHLVHPVGTCKMGPSGDALAVVDATGRVHGMEGLRVADAAIMPNIPRANTNLTAIMIGERIAAMMRS
;
A
#
# COMPACT_ATOMS: atom_id res chain seq x y z
N MET A 1 -6.24 -6.63 -10.68
CA MET A 1 -6.59 -7.52 -9.53
C MET A 1 -6.78 -8.97 -9.99
N MET A 2 -7.61 -9.27 -10.97
CA MET A 2 -7.83 -10.64 -11.48
C MET A 2 -6.53 -11.36 -11.82
N ASP A 3 -5.62 -10.72 -12.57
CA ASP A 3 -4.32 -11.30 -12.91
C ASP A 3 -3.47 -11.59 -11.67
N GLY A 4 -3.52 -10.71 -10.67
CA GLY A 4 -2.84 -10.92 -9.40
C GLY A 4 -3.36 -12.15 -8.65
N VAL A 5 -4.68 -12.37 -8.64
CA VAL A 5 -5.28 -13.58 -8.05
C VAL A 5 -4.83 -14.83 -8.81
N ARG A 6 -4.81 -14.80 -10.14
CA ARG A 6 -4.33 -15.91 -10.96
C ARG A 6 -2.85 -16.24 -10.73
N VAL A 7 -2.02 -15.22 -10.56
CA VAL A 7 -0.61 -15.42 -10.20
C VAL A 7 -0.50 -16.07 -8.82
N ALA A 8 -1.19 -15.54 -7.82
CA ALA A 8 -1.19 -16.11 -6.47
C ALA A 8 -1.70 -17.55 -6.45
N TRP A 9 -2.78 -17.85 -7.21
CA TRP A 9 -3.32 -19.20 -7.35
C TRP A 9 -2.29 -20.18 -7.93
N ARG A 10 -1.59 -19.79 -9.01
CA ARG A 10 -0.53 -20.61 -9.60
C ARG A 10 0.62 -20.85 -8.64
N LEU A 11 1.03 -19.83 -7.88
CA LEU A 11 2.09 -19.96 -6.89
C LEU A 11 1.70 -20.93 -5.77
N LEU A 12 0.50 -20.79 -5.22
CA LEU A 12 0.01 -21.66 -4.13
C LEU A 12 -0.12 -23.12 -4.56
N ASN A 13 -0.44 -23.36 -5.83
CA ASN A 13 -0.54 -24.71 -6.39
C ASN A 13 0.76 -25.21 -7.04
N SER A 14 1.86 -24.46 -6.95
CA SER A 14 3.17 -24.95 -7.43
C SER A 14 3.72 -26.03 -6.50
N PRO A 15 4.43 -27.08 -7.04
CA PRO A 15 4.85 -28.23 -6.24
C PRO A 15 5.55 -27.89 -4.91
N PRO A 16 6.50 -26.94 -4.84
CA PRO A 16 7.18 -26.60 -3.59
C PRO A 16 6.25 -26.05 -2.50
N ILE A 17 5.20 -25.33 -2.88
CA ILE A 17 4.24 -24.72 -1.94
C ILE A 17 3.10 -25.68 -1.67
N ALA A 18 2.53 -26.27 -2.72
CA ALA A 18 1.42 -27.24 -2.61
C ALA A 18 1.75 -28.40 -1.68
N SER A 19 3.01 -28.91 -1.71
CA SER A 19 3.44 -29.99 -0.82
C SER A 19 3.41 -29.63 0.68
N LYS A 20 3.34 -28.32 1.02
CA LYS A 20 3.32 -27.80 2.39
C LYS A 20 1.98 -27.18 2.77
N THR A 21 1.03 -27.17 1.83
CA THR A 21 -0.29 -26.53 1.97
C THR A 21 -1.34 -27.62 2.19
N ALA A 22 -2.02 -27.60 3.33
CA ALA A 22 -3.10 -28.53 3.62
C ALA A 22 -4.36 -28.17 2.82
N GLU A 23 -4.67 -26.87 2.71
CA GLU A 23 -5.84 -26.37 1.99
C GLU A 23 -5.60 -24.93 1.52
N VAL A 24 -6.11 -24.57 0.35
CA VAL A 24 -6.12 -23.19 -0.17
C VAL A 24 -7.50 -22.58 0.12
N LEU A 25 -7.59 -21.69 1.11
CA LEU A 25 -8.83 -21.00 1.50
C LEU A 25 -9.18 -19.85 0.51
N GLY A 26 -9.04 -20.09 -0.77
CA GLY A 26 -9.30 -19.14 -1.84
C GLY A 26 -10.48 -19.53 -2.71
N PRO A 27 -10.69 -18.80 -3.83
CA PRO A 27 -11.70 -19.19 -4.81
C PRO A 27 -11.36 -20.56 -5.41
N PRO A 28 -12.35 -21.41 -5.68
CA PRO A 28 -12.12 -22.66 -6.43
C PRO A 28 -11.50 -22.40 -7.81
N SER A 29 -10.78 -23.39 -8.37
CA SER A 29 -10.15 -23.28 -9.69
C SER A 29 -11.12 -22.84 -10.78
N ALA A 30 -12.33 -23.39 -10.81
CA ALA A 30 -13.37 -23.00 -11.77
C ALA A 30 -13.71 -21.51 -11.70
N VAL A 31 -13.68 -20.89 -10.52
CA VAL A 31 -13.90 -19.45 -10.33
C VAL A 31 -12.69 -18.66 -10.83
N VAL A 32 -11.47 -19.15 -10.61
CA VAL A 32 -10.23 -18.47 -11.04
C VAL A 32 -10.09 -18.45 -12.55
N GLU A 33 -10.56 -19.50 -13.23
CA GLU A 33 -10.47 -19.69 -14.67
C GLU A 33 -11.53 -18.88 -15.44
N ASP A 34 -12.70 -18.65 -14.87
CA ASP A 34 -13.79 -17.88 -15.47
C ASP A 34 -13.73 -16.40 -15.08
N ASP A 35 -13.68 -15.50 -16.07
CA ASP A 35 -13.57 -14.05 -15.85
C ASP A 35 -14.80 -13.46 -15.14
N ALA A 36 -16.00 -13.91 -15.48
CA ALA A 36 -17.22 -13.37 -14.90
C ALA A 36 -17.40 -13.82 -13.45
N MET A 37 -17.12 -15.10 -13.18
CA MET A 37 -17.15 -15.66 -11.83
C MET A 37 -16.09 -15.04 -10.93
N LEU A 38 -14.86 -14.88 -11.42
CA LEU A 38 -13.78 -14.27 -10.65
C LEU A 38 -14.06 -12.78 -10.37
N ARG A 39 -14.62 -12.05 -11.32
CA ARG A 39 -15.04 -10.66 -11.11
C ARG A 39 -16.15 -10.54 -10.06
N GLY A 40 -17.14 -11.42 -10.10
CA GLY A 40 -18.21 -11.51 -9.09
C GLY A 40 -17.64 -11.79 -7.71
N PHE A 41 -16.82 -12.83 -7.58
CA PHE A 41 -16.16 -13.21 -6.34
C PHE A 41 -15.33 -12.06 -5.74
N LEU A 42 -14.58 -11.33 -6.56
CA LEU A 42 -13.77 -10.20 -6.10
C LEU A 42 -14.64 -9.02 -5.64
N ARG A 43 -15.73 -8.70 -6.32
CA ARG A 43 -16.64 -7.61 -5.92
C ARG A 43 -17.25 -7.83 -4.54
N GLU A 44 -17.54 -9.06 -4.20
CA GLU A 44 -18.13 -9.42 -2.90
C GLU A 44 -17.08 -9.45 -1.76
N ARG A 45 -15.81 -9.68 -2.10
CA ARG A 45 -14.76 -9.98 -1.10
C ARG A 45 -13.62 -8.98 -1.06
N VAL A 46 -13.54 -8.04 -2.01
CA VAL A 46 -12.53 -6.99 -1.95
C VAL A 46 -12.75 -6.13 -0.73
N SER A 47 -11.70 -5.98 0.04
CA SER A 47 -11.69 -5.19 1.27
C SER A 47 -10.51 -4.23 1.24
N HIS A 48 -10.50 -3.25 2.14
CA HIS A 48 -9.36 -2.37 2.32
C HIS A 48 -8.19 -3.13 2.97
N LEU A 49 -7.00 -2.90 2.48
CA LEU A 49 -5.78 -3.29 3.19
C LEU A 49 -5.34 -2.10 4.05
N VAL A 50 -5.23 -2.31 5.35
CA VAL A 50 -4.95 -1.26 6.36
C VAL A 50 -3.55 -0.65 6.21
N HIS A 51 -3.34 0.13 5.15
CA HIS A 51 -2.11 0.89 4.89
C HIS A 51 -2.48 2.33 4.48
N PRO A 52 -3.09 3.14 5.39
CA PRO A 52 -3.46 4.52 5.07
C PRO A 52 -2.21 5.35 4.82
N VAL A 53 -2.25 6.15 3.75
CA VAL A 53 -1.16 7.06 3.35
C VAL A 53 -1.73 8.36 2.79
N GLY A 54 -0.91 9.41 2.72
CA GLY A 54 -1.23 10.62 1.95
C GLY A 54 -2.21 11.60 2.58
N THR A 55 -2.61 11.42 3.84
CA THR A 55 -3.54 12.32 4.55
C THR A 55 -2.92 13.69 4.89
N CYS A 56 -1.58 13.78 4.92
CA CYS A 56 -0.80 15.00 5.04
C CYS A 56 0.17 15.12 3.86
N LYS A 57 -0.34 14.95 2.65
CA LYS A 57 0.42 14.89 1.40
C LYS A 57 1.52 15.93 1.33
N MET A 58 2.76 15.52 0.99
CA MET A 58 3.83 16.46 0.70
C MET A 58 3.68 17.07 -0.68
N GLY A 59 4.06 18.33 -0.81
CA GLY A 59 4.08 19.05 -2.07
C GLY A 59 4.56 20.50 -1.88
N PRO A 60 4.71 21.25 -2.98
CA PRO A 60 5.08 22.66 -2.91
C PRO A 60 3.95 23.51 -2.31
N SER A 61 4.30 24.68 -1.76
CA SER A 61 3.33 25.60 -1.12
C SER A 61 2.22 26.09 -2.07
N GLY A 62 2.41 25.98 -3.40
CA GLY A 62 1.39 26.30 -4.41
C GLY A 62 0.40 25.17 -4.69
N ASP A 63 0.60 23.96 -4.17
CA ASP A 63 -0.36 22.85 -4.25
C ASP A 63 -1.38 22.97 -3.12
N ALA A 64 -2.62 23.29 -3.46
CA ALA A 64 -3.71 23.45 -2.48
C ALA A 64 -4.03 22.16 -1.67
N LEU A 65 -3.55 21.00 -2.14
CA LEU A 65 -3.71 19.72 -1.45
C LEU A 65 -2.46 19.34 -0.63
N ALA A 66 -1.37 20.09 -0.73
CA ALA A 66 -0.17 19.81 0.04
C ALA A 66 -0.32 20.35 1.47
N VAL A 67 -0.08 19.49 2.44
CA VAL A 67 -0.10 19.83 3.88
C VAL A 67 1.32 20.10 4.38
N VAL A 68 2.32 19.41 3.84
CA VAL A 68 3.72 19.55 4.25
C VAL A 68 4.65 19.73 3.05
N ASP A 69 5.82 20.32 3.30
CA ASP A 69 6.92 20.38 2.32
C ASP A 69 7.72 19.08 2.25
N ALA A 70 8.74 19.02 1.38
CA ALA A 70 9.60 17.85 1.19
C ALA A 70 10.45 17.49 2.43
N THR A 71 10.47 18.34 3.45
CA THR A 71 11.14 18.11 4.73
C THR A 71 10.15 17.77 5.87
N GLY A 72 8.89 17.56 5.53
CA GLY A 72 7.81 17.26 6.46
C GLY A 72 7.30 18.44 7.28
N ARG A 73 7.74 19.68 7.00
CA ARG A 73 7.23 20.88 7.69
C ARG A 73 5.83 21.21 7.22
N VAL A 74 4.93 21.45 8.16
CA VAL A 74 3.55 21.84 7.86
C VAL A 74 3.52 23.26 7.28
N HIS A 75 2.89 23.44 6.13
CA HIS A 75 2.76 24.76 5.50
C HIS A 75 1.99 25.72 6.41
N GLY A 76 2.53 26.93 6.58
CA GLY A 76 1.91 27.98 7.40
C GLY A 76 2.04 27.80 8.91
N MET A 77 2.77 26.78 9.39
CA MET A 77 3.02 26.55 10.83
C MET A 77 4.52 26.44 11.11
N GLU A 78 4.95 27.01 12.23
CA GLU A 78 6.33 26.89 12.70
C GLU A 78 6.46 25.75 13.71
N GLY A 79 7.63 25.07 13.69
CA GLY A 79 7.97 24.03 14.65
C GLY A 79 7.21 22.71 14.53
N LEU A 80 6.32 22.56 13.54
CA LEU A 80 5.52 21.35 13.35
C LEU A 80 5.97 20.58 12.11
N ARG A 81 6.14 19.26 12.25
CA ARG A 81 6.46 18.33 11.17
C ARG A 81 5.58 17.08 11.24
N VAL A 82 5.37 16.47 10.10
CA VAL A 82 4.80 15.10 9.97
C VAL A 82 5.88 14.19 9.42
N ALA A 83 6.09 13.03 10.07
CA ALA A 83 7.21 12.13 9.78
C ALA A 83 6.77 10.66 9.66
N ASP A 84 5.67 10.41 8.95
CA ASP A 84 5.12 9.09 8.74
C ASP A 84 4.54 8.90 7.32
N ALA A 85 3.83 7.81 7.08
CA ALA A 85 3.22 7.49 5.79
C ALA A 85 2.20 8.53 5.31
N ALA A 86 1.69 9.40 6.19
CA ALA A 86 0.73 10.44 5.82
C ALA A 86 1.30 11.45 4.83
N ILE A 87 2.64 11.68 4.82
CA ILE A 87 3.26 12.63 3.89
C ILE A 87 3.43 12.10 2.46
N MET A 88 3.18 10.82 2.20
CA MET A 88 3.37 10.25 0.86
C MET A 88 2.51 10.98 -0.17
N PRO A 89 3.09 11.50 -1.27
CA PRO A 89 2.33 12.23 -2.30
C PRO A 89 1.47 11.31 -3.17
N ASN A 90 1.83 10.03 -3.26
CA ASN A 90 1.13 8.99 -4.01
C ASN A 90 1.13 7.68 -3.22
N ILE A 91 0.13 6.84 -3.47
CA ILE A 91 0.03 5.50 -2.89
C ILE A 91 1.09 4.59 -3.54
N PRO A 92 2.03 4.01 -2.79
CA PRO A 92 3.01 3.08 -3.33
C PRO A 92 2.35 1.75 -3.74
N ARG A 93 2.97 1.04 -4.69
CA ARG A 93 2.52 -0.30 -5.14
C ARG A 93 3.05 -1.44 -4.26
N ALA A 94 3.42 -1.15 -3.03
CA ALA A 94 3.99 -2.12 -2.10
C ALA A 94 3.49 -1.80 -0.69
N ASN A 95 3.78 -2.70 0.25
CA ASN A 95 3.54 -2.44 1.66
C ASN A 95 4.26 -1.17 2.10
N THR A 96 3.57 -0.35 2.88
CA THR A 96 4.01 1.01 3.25
C THR A 96 5.05 1.02 4.37
N ASN A 97 5.27 -0.10 5.07
CA ASN A 97 6.09 -0.16 6.28
C ASN A 97 7.52 0.35 6.06
N LEU A 98 8.25 -0.19 5.07
CA LEU A 98 9.64 0.22 4.80
C LEU A 98 9.72 1.69 4.39
N THR A 99 8.76 2.17 3.59
CA THR A 99 8.71 3.58 3.18
C THR A 99 8.39 4.48 4.37
N ALA A 100 7.50 4.07 5.28
CA ALA A 100 7.20 4.82 6.49
C ALA A 100 8.43 4.94 7.42
N ILE A 101 9.17 3.85 7.61
CA ILE A 101 10.44 3.85 8.37
C ILE A 101 11.44 4.79 7.71
N MET A 102 11.65 4.70 6.40
CA MET A 102 12.55 5.57 5.64
C MET A 102 12.20 7.05 5.79
N ILE A 103 10.90 7.39 5.74
CA ILE A 103 10.41 8.76 5.96
C ILE A 103 10.79 9.24 7.37
N GLY A 104 10.53 8.45 8.40
CA GLY A 104 10.86 8.76 9.79
C GLY A 104 12.36 9.02 9.97
N GLU A 105 13.21 8.10 9.50
CA GLU A 105 14.67 8.23 9.55
C GLU A 105 15.18 9.46 8.79
N ARG A 106 14.66 9.71 7.60
CA ARG A 106 15.06 10.86 6.78
C ARG A 106 14.72 12.19 7.44
N ILE A 107 13.50 12.32 7.98
CA ILE A 107 13.07 13.55 8.65
C ILE A 107 13.83 13.74 9.98
N ALA A 108 14.04 12.67 10.74
CA ALA A 108 14.86 12.74 11.95
C ALA A 108 16.29 13.20 11.66
N ALA A 109 16.90 12.74 10.56
CA ALA A 109 18.22 13.21 10.13
C ALA A 109 18.21 14.71 9.79
N MET A 110 17.17 15.21 9.10
CA MET A 110 17.01 16.63 8.77
C MET A 110 16.74 17.52 9.98
N MET A 111 16.23 16.96 11.09
CA MET A 111 16.01 17.70 12.33
C MET A 111 17.28 17.86 13.15
N ARG A 112 18.30 17.03 12.92
CA ARG A 112 19.60 17.09 13.60
C ARG A 112 20.63 17.96 12.88
N SER A 113 20.38 18.31 11.62
CA SER A 113 21.23 19.19 10.81
C SER A 113 20.81 20.65 10.97
#